data_f425edc24835e25cb0987f03cea2afc2
#
_entry.id   f425edc24835e25cb0987f03cea2afc2
#
_cell.length_a   1.000
_cell.length_b   1.000
_cell.length_c   1.000
_cell.angle_alpha   90.00
_cell.angle_beta   90.00
_cell.angle_gamma   90.00
#
_symmetry.space_group_name_H-M   'P 1'
#
loop_
_entity.id
_entity.type
_entity.pdbx_description
1 polymer ?
#
loop_
_entity_poly.entity_id
_entity_poly.type
_entity_poly.pdbx_seq_one_letter_code
_entity_poly.pdbx_strand_id
1 'polypeptide(L)'
;MIQCFASSHFESSFERGKPPHLLSASKIDSSYSIHPRILHKHPDFLELLYVRSGSGVYIVDEQRYNISKGDVIICNAGVLHDEDPSQSKDLNTYSLAMSEVAVKGLPANCLIAAEYSPVFPAGECADTISQLMGTIHSLLATDAKGTTETCNYLAAALVSELLLVIRKYCESEGNTVRSRTDIIAGQVKSYIDTHFDEQFTLQD
;
A
#
# COMPACT_ATOMS: atom_id res chain seq x y z
N MET A 1 36.51 8.71 9.40
CA MET A 1 35.80 7.97 8.34
C MET A 1 34.90 6.95 9.03
N ILE A 2 33.59 6.92 8.72
CA ILE A 2 32.67 5.89 9.20
C ILE A 2 32.38 5.00 7.99
N GLN A 3 32.67 3.71 8.09
CA GLN A 3 32.41 2.72 7.03
C GLN A 3 31.38 1.73 7.55
N CYS A 4 30.30 1.54 6.79
CA CYS A 4 29.25 0.58 7.09
C CYS A 4 29.37 -0.63 6.15
N PHE A 5 29.11 -1.81 6.67
CA PHE A 5 29.19 -3.06 5.92
C PHE A 5 27.80 -3.68 5.81
N ALA A 6 27.44 -4.13 4.61
CA ALA A 6 26.24 -4.92 4.43
C ALA A 6 26.46 -6.37 4.92
N SER A 7 25.39 -7.06 5.30
CA SER A 7 25.45 -8.49 5.58
C SER A 7 25.84 -9.26 4.33
N SER A 8 26.74 -10.25 4.48
CA SER A 8 27.09 -11.19 3.40
C SER A 8 25.97 -12.19 3.10
N HIS A 9 25.00 -12.31 4.00
CA HIS A 9 23.85 -13.21 3.86
C HIS A 9 22.57 -12.40 3.89
N PHE A 10 21.79 -12.50 2.82
CA PHE A 10 20.44 -11.95 2.78
C PHE A 10 19.50 -12.94 2.07
N GLU A 11 18.26 -12.98 2.50
CA GLU A 11 17.20 -13.69 1.85
C GLU A 11 16.18 -12.70 1.31
N SER A 12 15.87 -12.81 0.01
CA SER A 12 14.87 -11.94 -0.62
C SER A 12 13.49 -12.16 0.01
N SER A 13 12.78 -11.09 0.32
CA SER A 13 11.38 -11.13 0.73
C SER A 13 10.44 -11.45 -0.44
N PHE A 14 10.90 -11.25 -1.67
CA PHE A 14 10.12 -11.53 -2.87
C PHE A 14 10.24 -12.99 -3.28
N GLU A 15 9.14 -13.57 -3.75
CA GLU A 15 9.14 -14.87 -4.40
C GLU A 15 10.01 -14.81 -5.66
N ARG A 16 10.88 -15.81 -5.85
CA ARG A 16 11.80 -15.90 -7.00
C ARG A 16 12.71 -14.68 -7.18
N GLY A 17 12.82 -13.79 -6.18
CA GLY A 17 13.65 -12.58 -6.28
C GLY A 17 13.22 -11.58 -7.35
N LYS A 18 12.00 -11.68 -7.88
CA LYS A 18 11.50 -10.79 -8.94
C LYS A 18 11.01 -9.47 -8.34
N PRO A 19 11.49 -8.31 -8.84
CA PRO A 19 10.97 -7.02 -8.39
C PRO A 19 9.51 -6.83 -8.82
N PRO A 20 8.73 -6.01 -8.11
CA PRO A 20 7.40 -5.61 -8.52
C PRO A 20 7.44 -4.82 -9.83
N HIS A 21 6.34 -4.80 -10.55
CA HIS A 21 6.16 -3.94 -11.72
C HIS A 21 5.43 -2.66 -11.31
N LEU A 22 6.12 -1.53 -11.39
CA LEU A 22 5.54 -0.22 -11.11
C LEU A 22 4.63 0.20 -12.27
N LEU A 23 3.38 0.52 -11.96
CA LEU A 23 2.37 0.96 -12.93
C LEU A 23 2.30 2.49 -13.01
N SER A 24 2.31 3.15 -11.86
CA SER A 24 2.22 4.61 -11.78
C SER A 24 2.80 5.16 -10.49
N ALA A 25 3.16 6.44 -10.53
CA ALA A 25 3.51 7.23 -9.35
C ALA A 25 2.85 8.59 -9.44
N SER A 26 2.21 9.02 -8.37
CA SER A 26 1.53 10.30 -8.28
C SER A 26 2.03 11.10 -7.08
N LYS A 27 2.14 12.40 -7.27
CA LYS A 27 2.31 13.39 -6.21
C LYS A 27 1.03 14.21 -6.15
N ILE A 28 0.27 14.02 -5.10
CA ILE A 28 -1.05 14.62 -4.93
C ILE A 28 -0.92 15.73 -3.90
N ASP A 29 -1.26 16.94 -4.29
CA ASP A 29 -1.29 18.11 -3.42
C ASP A 29 -2.72 18.41 -2.98
N SER A 30 -2.90 19.09 -1.85
CA SER A 30 -4.19 19.34 -1.20
C SER A 30 -5.25 19.99 -2.10
N SER A 31 -4.84 20.73 -3.13
CA SER A 31 -5.75 21.29 -4.13
C SER A 31 -6.50 20.24 -4.96
N TYR A 32 -6.00 19.00 -5.03
CA TYR A 32 -6.64 17.88 -5.71
C TYR A 32 -7.57 17.08 -4.80
N SER A 33 -7.40 17.15 -3.49
CA SER A 33 -8.24 16.46 -2.49
C SER A 33 -9.68 17.01 -2.41
N ILE A 34 -10.00 18.10 -3.11
CA ILE A 34 -11.33 18.74 -3.13
C ILE A 34 -12.29 18.02 -4.10
N HIS A 35 -11.78 17.18 -5.00
CA HIS A 35 -12.61 16.51 -5.98
C HIS A 35 -13.36 15.32 -5.38
N PRO A 36 -14.69 15.19 -5.65
CA PRO A 36 -15.43 14.01 -5.20
C PRO A 36 -14.78 12.76 -5.79
N ARG A 37 -14.43 11.85 -4.92
CA ARG A 37 -13.88 10.53 -5.28
C ARG A 37 -14.93 9.47 -5.04
N ILE A 38 -14.87 8.41 -5.80
CA ILE A 38 -15.77 7.27 -5.67
C ILE A 38 -14.94 6.11 -5.13
N LEU A 39 -15.39 5.50 -4.06
CA LEU A 39 -14.81 4.27 -3.54
C LEU A 39 -14.60 3.29 -4.69
N HIS A 40 -13.39 2.79 -4.84
CA HIS A 40 -12.98 1.94 -5.94
C HIS A 40 -12.03 0.84 -5.46
N LYS A 41 -11.82 -0.17 -6.28
CA LYS A 41 -10.87 -1.25 -6.03
C LYS A 41 -10.14 -1.65 -7.32
N HIS A 42 -8.95 -2.17 -7.16
CA HIS A 42 -8.11 -2.66 -8.25
C HIS A 42 -7.86 -4.16 -8.04
N PRO A 43 -8.39 -5.06 -8.89
CA PRO A 43 -8.24 -6.50 -8.67
C PRO A 43 -6.81 -7.00 -8.92
N ASP A 44 -6.05 -6.32 -9.80
CA ASP A 44 -4.79 -6.84 -10.34
C ASP A 44 -3.54 -6.14 -9.82
N PHE A 45 -3.69 -5.13 -8.98
CA PHE A 45 -2.56 -4.39 -8.40
C PHE A 45 -2.88 -3.82 -7.02
N LEU A 46 -1.85 -3.55 -6.26
CA LEU A 46 -1.94 -2.83 -5.00
C LEU A 46 -1.64 -1.35 -5.20
N GLU A 47 -2.19 -0.53 -4.31
CA GLU A 47 -1.85 0.88 -4.19
C GLU A 47 -1.24 1.18 -2.82
N LEU A 48 -0.20 1.99 -2.84
CA LEU A 48 0.54 2.41 -1.67
C LEU A 48 0.52 3.93 -1.59
N LEU A 49 0.10 4.48 -0.45
CA LEU A 49 0.12 5.91 -0.21
C LEU A 49 1.03 6.26 0.97
N TYR A 50 1.65 7.44 0.90
CA TYR A 50 2.42 8.04 1.99
C TYR A 50 1.96 9.48 2.20
N VAL A 51 1.64 9.84 3.44
CA VAL A 51 1.20 11.19 3.81
C VAL A 51 2.43 12.08 4.03
N ARG A 52 2.69 13.00 3.09
CA ARG A 52 3.80 13.96 3.14
C ARG A 52 3.55 15.08 4.15
N SER A 53 2.31 15.57 4.21
CA SER A 53 1.87 16.63 5.14
C SER A 53 0.35 16.66 5.24
N GLY A 54 -0.15 17.37 6.25
CA GLY A 54 -1.57 17.51 6.51
C GLY A 54 -2.15 16.29 7.22
N SER A 55 -3.47 16.18 7.21
CA SER A 55 -4.23 15.10 7.82
C SER A 55 -5.57 14.92 7.12
N GLY A 56 -6.20 13.77 7.33
CA GLY A 56 -7.48 13.46 6.72
C GLY A 56 -8.06 12.16 7.24
N VAL A 57 -9.03 11.65 6.50
CA VAL A 57 -9.61 10.31 6.70
C VAL A 57 -9.47 9.54 5.41
N TYR A 58 -8.97 8.32 5.51
CA TYR A 58 -8.91 7.37 4.41
C TYR A 58 -9.81 6.18 4.72
N ILE A 59 -10.54 5.72 3.73
CA ILE A 59 -11.48 4.60 3.85
C ILE A 59 -10.79 3.40 3.21
N VAL A 60 -10.68 2.30 3.96
CA VAL A 60 -10.18 1.02 3.44
C VAL A 60 -11.12 -0.07 3.91
N ASP A 61 -11.68 -0.82 2.96
CA ASP A 61 -12.60 -1.93 3.21
C ASP A 61 -13.74 -1.55 4.18
N GLU A 62 -14.43 -0.44 3.85
CA GLU A 62 -15.55 0.15 4.60
C GLU A 62 -15.17 0.72 6.01
N GLN A 63 -13.92 0.61 6.43
CA GLN A 63 -13.44 1.19 7.68
C GLN A 63 -12.78 2.55 7.46
N ARG A 64 -12.96 3.45 8.40
CA ARG A 64 -12.43 4.83 8.36
C ARG A 64 -11.19 4.92 9.23
N TYR A 65 -10.12 5.41 8.66
CA TYR A 65 -8.83 5.59 9.33
C TYR A 65 -8.46 7.07 9.33
N ASN A 66 -8.15 7.62 10.49
CA ASN A 66 -7.51 8.93 10.57
C ASN A 66 -6.08 8.80 10.07
N ILE A 67 -5.68 9.68 9.17
CA ILE A 67 -4.33 9.71 8.61
C ILE A 67 -3.69 11.06 8.85
N SER A 68 -2.38 11.06 9.01
CA SER A 68 -1.57 12.24 9.28
C SER A 68 -0.19 12.12 8.67
N LYS A 69 0.56 13.22 8.66
CA LYS A 69 1.94 13.24 8.18
C LYS A 69 2.76 12.07 8.73
N GLY A 70 3.40 11.33 7.85
CA GLY A 70 4.26 10.19 8.17
C GLY A 70 3.54 8.83 8.15
N ASP A 71 2.22 8.82 7.95
CA ASP A 71 1.48 7.56 7.83
C ASP A 71 1.61 6.96 6.42
N VAL A 72 1.62 5.63 6.39
CA VAL A 72 1.54 4.80 5.20
C VAL A 72 0.16 4.15 5.16
N ILE A 73 -0.43 4.11 3.98
CA ILE A 73 -1.67 3.42 3.69
C ILE A 73 -1.40 2.35 2.64
N ILE A 74 -1.79 1.10 2.91
CA ILE A 74 -1.64 -0.03 1.98
C ILE A 74 -3.02 -0.48 1.54
N CYS A 75 -3.31 -0.33 0.27
CA CYS A 75 -4.50 -0.86 -0.38
C CYS A 75 -4.10 -2.11 -1.17
N ASN A 76 -4.21 -3.28 -0.54
CA ASN A 76 -3.98 -4.56 -1.21
C ASN A 76 -4.91 -4.73 -2.41
N ALA A 77 -4.53 -5.55 -3.39
CA ALA A 77 -5.39 -5.86 -4.53
C ALA A 77 -6.78 -6.33 -4.09
N GLY A 78 -7.81 -5.84 -4.76
CA GLY A 78 -9.22 -6.17 -4.50
C GLY A 78 -9.88 -5.44 -3.33
N VAL A 79 -9.12 -4.66 -2.55
CA VAL A 79 -9.65 -3.93 -1.39
C VAL A 79 -10.27 -2.60 -1.81
N LEU A 80 -11.50 -2.35 -1.38
CA LEU A 80 -12.22 -1.10 -1.63
C LEU A 80 -11.58 0.05 -0.83
N HIS A 81 -11.25 1.15 -1.48
CA HIS A 81 -10.58 2.28 -0.80
C HIS A 81 -10.85 3.63 -1.47
N ASP A 82 -10.73 4.70 -0.71
CA ASP A 82 -10.57 6.08 -1.16
C ASP A 82 -10.31 7.04 0.01
N GLU A 83 -9.93 8.29 -0.33
CA GLU A 83 -9.88 9.41 0.60
C GLU A 83 -11.29 9.98 0.87
N ASP A 84 -11.58 10.38 2.11
CA ASP A 84 -12.74 11.21 2.42
C ASP A 84 -12.36 12.70 2.30
N PRO A 85 -12.68 13.37 1.18
CA PRO A 85 -12.26 14.73 0.95
C PRO A 85 -12.90 15.73 1.91
N SER A 86 -14.03 15.37 2.54
CA SER A 86 -14.73 16.25 3.49
C SER A 86 -13.97 16.43 4.82
N GLN A 87 -13.02 15.53 5.10
CA GLN A 87 -12.23 15.49 6.33
C GLN A 87 -10.75 15.86 6.11
N SER A 88 -10.36 16.15 4.87
CA SER A 88 -8.97 16.46 4.54
C SER A 88 -8.60 17.89 4.89
N LYS A 89 -7.42 18.06 5.53
CA LYS A 89 -6.81 19.35 5.89
C LYS A 89 -5.39 19.40 5.37
N ASP A 90 -5.18 20.16 4.31
CA ASP A 90 -3.87 20.34 3.66
C ASP A 90 -3.17 19.00 3.38
N LEU A 91 -3.97 17.97 3.06
CA LEU A 91 -3.47 16.62 2.83
C LEU A 91 -2.68 16.57 1.52
N ASN A 92 -1.42 16.21 1.64
CA ASN A 92 -0.52 16.01 0.52
C ASN A 92 0.07 14.60 0.60
N THR A 93 -0.02 13.84 -0.48
CA THR A 93 0.41 12.45 -0.50
C THR A 93 1.34 12.15 -1.69
N TYR A 94 2.09 11.04 -1.57
CA TYR A 94 2.54 10.28 -2.71
C TYR A 94 1.65 9.04 -2.84
N SER A 95 1.38 8.59 -4.07
CA SER A 95 0.72 7.32 -4.37
C SER A 95 1.52 6.56 -5.42
N LEU A 96 1.66 5.25 -5.22
CA LEU A 96 2.28 4.32 -6.18
C LEU A 96 1.33 3.15 -6.40
N ALA A 97 1.10 2.81 -7.67
CA ALA A 97 0.41 1.58 -8.05
C ALA A 97 1.43 0.55 -8.56
N MET A 98 1.35 -0.69 -8.08
CA MET A 98 2.28 -1.77 -8.40
C MET A 98 1.56 -3.09 -8.63
N SER A 99 1.95 -3.81 -9.67
CA SER A 99 1.52 -5.18 -9.95
C SER A 99 2.67 -6.16 -9.81
N GLU A 100 2.37 -7.45 -9.95
CA GLU A 100 3.35 -8.55 -9.85
C GLU A 100 4.11 -8.55 -8.51
N VAL A 101 3.51 -7.98 -7.48
CA VAL A 101 4.06 -7.99 -6.12
C VAL A 101 3.81 -9.37 -5.52
N ALA A 102 4.88 -10.14 -5.35
CA ALA A 102 4.83 -11.48 -4.78
C ALA A 102 5.75 -11.54 -3.56
N VAL A 103 5.18 -11.30 -2.38
CA VAL A 103 5.87 -11.38 -1.09
C VAL A 103 5.62 -12.74 -0.47
N LYS A 104 6.68 -13.38 0.04
CA LYS A 104 6.58 -14.69 0.68
C LYS A 104 5.55 -14.67 1.83
N GLY A 105 4.61 -15.61 1.78
CA GLY A 105 3.59 -15.78 2.82
C GLY A 105 2.36 -14.87 2.69
N LEU A 106 2.28 -14.05 1.64
CA LEU A 106 1.11 -13.23 1.34
C LEU A 106 0.52 -13.58 -0.03
N PRO A 107 -0.78 -13.33 -0.25
CA PRO A 107 -1.37 -13.41 -1.57
C PRO A 107 -0.68 -12.46 -2.57
N ALA A 108 -0.83 -12.74 -3.87
CA ALA A 108 -0.31 -11.85 -4.92
C ALA A 108 -0.87 -10.43 -4.76
N ASN A 109 -0.02 -9.43 -5.00
CA ASN A 109 -0.33 -8.01 -4.86
C ASN A 109 -0.88 -7.61 -3.47
N CYS A 110 -0.38 -8.27 -2.41
CA CYS A 110 -0.62 -7.93 -1.02
C CYS A 110 0.69 -7.66 -0.28
N LEU A 111 0.70 -6.67 0.60
CA LEU A 111 1.84 -6.32 1.47
C LEU A 111 1.55 -6.49 2.96
N ILE A 112 0.29 -6.52 3.34
CA ILE A 112 -0.11 -6.67 4.74
C ILE A 112 -1.26 -7.69 4.82
N ALA A 113 -1.25 -8.51 5.87
CA ALA A 113 -2.31 -9.48 6.09
C ALA A 113 -3.60 -8.78 6.59
N ALA A 114 -4.76 -9.33 6.22
CA ALA A 114 -6.06 -8.68 6.40
C ALA A 114 -6.45 -8.44 7.87
N GLU A 115 -5.84 -9.15 8.81
CA GLU A 115 -6.07 -8.98 10.25
C GLU A 115 -5.46 -7.70 10.83
N TYR A 116 -4.49 -7.09 10.15
CA TYR A 116 -3.82 -5.88 10.61
C TYR A 116 -4.40 -4.63 9.98
N SER A 117 -4.21 -3.48 10.65
CA SER A 117 -4.58 -2.18 10.08
C SER A 117 -3.77 -1.90 8.81
N PRO A 118 -4.43 -1.50 7.71
CA PRO A 118 -3.74 -1.07 6.50
C PRO A 118 -3.09 0.32 6.63
N VAL A 119 -3.33 1.02 7.74
CA VAL A 119 -2.80 2.35 8.02
C VAL A 119 -1.93 2.28 9.27
N PHE A 120 -0.68 2.72 9.15
CA PHE A 120 0.30 2.74 10.24
C PHE A 120 1.38 3.80 10.01
N PRO A 121 2.03 4.28 11.09
CA PRO A 121 3.12 5.24 10.97
C PRO A 121 4.37 4.59 10.38
N ALA A 122 5.04 5.30 9.47
CA ALA A 122 6.33 4.88 8.90
C ALA A 122 7.47 4.90 9.93
N GLY A 123 7.30 5.63 11.04
CA GLY A 123 8.27 5.69 12.12
C GLY A 123 9.64 6.22 11.65
N GLU A 124 10.71 5.54 12.05
CA GLU A 124 12.08 5.89 11.69
C GLU A 124 12.37 5.79 10.19
N CYS A 125 11.57 5.04 9.44
CA CYS A 125 11.72 4.86 8.00
C CYS A 125 11.01 5.96 7.17
N ALA A 126 10.35 6.92 7.80
CA ALA A 126 9.54 7.96 7.13
C ALA A 126 10.32 8.74 6.07
N ASP A 127 11.54 9.16 6.38
CA ASP A 127 12.39 9.91 5.45
C ASP A 127 12.83 9.05 4.26
N THR A 128 13.22 7.80 4.49
CA THR A 128 13.61 6.86 3.43
C THR A 128 12.44 6.57 2.50
N ILE A 129 11.26 6.29 3.04
CA ILE A 129 10.03 6.05 2.27
C ILE A 129 9.67 7.27 1.43
N SER A 130 9.67 8.46 2.03
CA SER A 130 9.38 9.71 1.34
C SER A 130 10.34 9.99 0.19
N GLN A 131 11.64 9.78 0.42
CA GLN A 131 12.68 9.98 -0.60
C GLN A 131 12.55 9.00 -1.75
N LEU A 132 12.33 7.71 -1.48
CA LEU A 132 12.13 6.70 -2.53
C LEU A 132 10.92 7.02 -3.38
N MET A 133 9.75 7.32 -2.78
CA MET A 133 8.55 7.66 -3.53
C MET A 133 8.72 8.94 -4.35
N GLY A 134 9.34 9.97 -3.77
CA GLY A 134 9.64 11.22 -4.46
C GLY A 134 10.61 11.02 -5.64
N THR A 135 11.62 10.17 -5.48
CA THR A 135 12.59 9.84 -6.54
C THR A 135 11.91 9.09 -7.69
N ILE A 136 11.10 8.06 -7.38
CA ILE A 136 10.33 7.31 -8.38
C ILE A 136 9.44 8.27 -9.19
N HIS A 137 8.66 9.11 -8.49
CA HIS A 137 7.80 10.09 -9.16
C HIS A 137 8.60 11.03 -10.07
N SER A 138 9.72 11.57 -9.60
CA SER A 138 10.54 12.51 -10.37
C SER A 138 11.15 11.88 -11.61
N LEU A 139 11.63 10.64 -11.52
CA LEU A 139 12.16 9.90 -12.67
C LEU A 139 11.08 9.66 -13.73
N LEU A 140 9.92 9.16 -13.33
CA LEU A 140 8.81 8.91 -14.27
C LEU A 140 8.29 10.20 -14.90
N ALA A 141 8.25 11.31 -14.16
CA ALA A 141 7.83 12.61 -14.68
C ALA A 141 8.81 13.17 -15.71
N THR A 142 10.10 12.76 -15.66
CA THR A 142 11.14 13.24 -16.59
C THR A 142 11.21 12.38 -17.85
N ASP A 143 11.27 11.06 -17.69
CA ASP A 143 11.35 10.09 -18.81
C ASP A 143 10.77 8.74 -18.37
N ALA A 144 9.48 8.56 -18.55
CA ALA A 144 8.80 7.33 -18.14
C ALA A 144 9.34 6.07 -18.84
N LYS A 145 9.75 6.16 -20.11
CA LYS A 145 10.24 4.98 -20.85
C LYS A 145 11.67 4.61 -20.48
N GLY A 146 12.55 5.61 -20.37
CA GLY A 146 13.97 5.37 -20.07
C GLY A 146 14.23 4.97 -18.62
N THR A 147 13.30 5.28 -17.71
CA THR A 147 13.50 5.07 -16.27
C THR A 147 12.71 3.90 -15.68
N THR A 148 11.88 3.21 -16.48
CA THR A 148 10.97 2.13 -15.98
C THR A 148 11.73 1.06 -15.20
N GLU A 149 12.83 0.55 -15.70
CA GLU A 149 13.62 -0.48 -15.01
C GLU A 149 14.14 0.02 -13.67
N THR A 150 14.75 1.20 -13.65
CA THR A 150 15.24 1.84 -12.42
C THR A 150 14.10 2.02 -11.41
N CYS A 151 12.94 2.47 -11.86
CA CYS A 151 11.78 2.66 -11.00
C CYS A 151 11.25 1.34 -10.43
N ASN A 152 11.29 0.23 -11.17
CA ASN A 152 10.94 -1.09 -10.64
C ASN A 152 11.90 -1.53 -9.52
N TYR A 153 13.20 -1.30 -9.64
CA TYR A 153 14.16 -1.60 -8.58
C TYR A 153 14.00 -0.67 -7.37
N LEU A 154 13.70 0.61 -7.58
CA LEU A 154 13.39 1.53 -6.48
C LEU A 154 12.08 1.15 -5.77
N ALA A 155 11.08 0.68 -6.51
CA ALA A 155 9.85 0.14 -5.94
C ALA A 155 10.12 -1.14 -5.13
N ALA A 156 11.03 -2.01 -5.58
CA ALA A 156 11.47 -3.17 -4.81
C ALA A 156 12.18 -2.76 -3.50
N ALA A 157 13.04 -1.75 -3.55
CA ALA A 157 13.70 -1.19 -2.37
C ALA A 157 12.68 -0.60 -1.38
N LEU A 158 11.70 0.16 -1.89
CA LEU A 158 10.61 0.72 -1.09
C LEU A 158 9.79 -0.39 -0.40
N VAL A 159 9.37 -1.41 -1.15
CA VAL A 159 8.64 -2.56 -0.59
C VAL A 159 9.47 -3.27 0.48
N SER A 160 10.78 -3.47 0.24
CA SER A 160 11.67 -4.10 1.23
C SER A 160 11.74 -3.29 2.52
N GLU A 161 11.83 -1.96 2.43
CA GLU A 161 11.82 -1.05 3.58
C GLU A 161 10.48 -1.10 4.33
N LEU A 162 9.36 -1.08 3.58
CA LEU A 162 8.02 -1.21 4.16
C LEU A 162 7.83 -2.54 4.88
N LEU A 163 8.35 -3.64 4.37
CA LEU A 163 8.25 -4.94 5.03
C LEU A 163 8.97 -4.96 6.40
N LEU A 164 10.03 -4.16 6.59
CA LEU A 164 10.65 -3.99 7.91
C LEU A 164 9.71 -3.24 8.87
N VAL A 165 9.06 -2.16 8.39
CA VAL A 165 8.09 -1.39 9.18
C VAL A 165 6.89 -2.26 9.54
N ILE A 166 6.31 -2.95 8.54
CA ILE A 166 5.16 -3.84 8.71
C ILE A 166 5.46 -4.94 9.73
N ARG A 167 6.63 -5.58 9.65
CA ARG A 167 7.03 -6.61 10.61
C ARG A 167 7.01 -6.07 12.05
N LYS A 168 7.69 -4.96 12.30
CA LYS A 168 7.72 -4.31 13.62
C LYS A 168 6.31 -3.94 14.08
N TYR A 169 5.48 -3.43 13.16
CA TYR A 169 4.10 -3.06 13.44
C TYR A 169 3.25 -4.27 13.82
N CYS A 170 3.32 -5.38 13.07
CA CYS A 170 2.56 -6.59 13.34
C CYS A 170 3.00 -7.32 14.61
N GLU A 171 4.28 -7.22 14.99
CA GLU A 171 4.82 -7.79 16.23
C GLU A 171 4.40 -7.00 17.48
N SER A 172 3.92 -5.78 17.33
CA SER A 172 3.46 -4.95 18.46
C SER A 172 2.05 -5.37 18.91
N GLU A 173 1.85 -5.43 20.23
CA GLU A 173 0.55 -5.79 20.80
C GLU A 173 -0.56 -4.80 20.41
N GLY A 174 -1.76 -5.30 20.15
CA GLY A 174 -2.96 -4.49 19.93
C GLY A 174 -3.15 -3.98 18.49
N ASN A 175 -2.28 -4.29 17.55
CA ASN A 175 -2.41 -3.84 16.16
C ASN A 175 -3.29 -4.74 15.27
N THR A 176 -3.78 -5.85 15.80
CA THR A 176 -4.79 -6.68 15.13
C THR A 176 -6.14 -5.99 15.22
N VAL A 177 -6.71 -5.59 14.09
CA VAL A 177 -7.97 -4.82 14.00
C VAL A 177 -9.17 -5.67 13.59
N ARG A 178 -8.92 -6.88 13.11
CA ARG A 178 -9.95 -7.80 12.63
C ARG A 178 -9.79 -9.19 13.23
N SER A 179 -10.91 -9.77 13.66
CA SER A 179 -10.93 -11.19 13.97
C SER A 179 -10.94 -12.03 12.71
N ARG A 180 -10.54 -13.31 12.82
CA ARG A 180 -10.64 -14.26 11.71
C ARG A 180 -12.07 -14.37 11.18
N THR A 181 -13.08 -14.24 12.06
CA THR A 181 -14.49 -14.28 11.69
C THR A 181 -14.88 -13.09 10.82
N ASP A 182 -14.40 -11.88 11.16
CA ASP A 182 -14.68 -10.66 10.38
C ASP A 182 -14.04 -10.74 8.99
N ILE A 183 -12.84 -11.31 8.89
CA ILE A 183 -12.14 -11.51 7.61
C ILE A 183 -12.94 -12.45 6.72
N ILE A 184 -13.39 -13.59 7.25
CA ILE A 184 -14.20 -14.57 6.50
C ILE A 184 -15.53 -13.93 6.08
N ALA A 185 -16.20 -13.20 6.98
CA ALA A 185 -17.44 -12.51 6.65
C ALA A 185 -17.27 -11.50 5.52
N GLY A 186 -16.16 -10.73 5.53
CA GLY A 186 -15.81 -9.81 4.45
C GLY A 186 -15.53 -10.52 3.12
N GLN A 187 -14.85 -11.66 3.14
CA GLN A 187 -14.59 -12.47 1.94
C GLN A 187 -15.89 -13.04 1.35
N VAL A 188 -16.78 -13.56 2.20
CA VAL A 188 -18.09 -14.06 1.78
C VAL A 188 -18.95 -12.95 1.18
N LYS A 189 -18.98 -11.78 1.84
CA LYS A 189 -19.69 -10.61 1.31
C LYS A 189 -19.14 -10.20 -0.06
N SER A 190 -17.83 -10.08 -0.20
CA SER A 190 -17.19 -9.71 -1.48
C SER A 190 -17.48 -10.73 -2.58
N TYR A 191 -17.51 -12.02 -2.25
CA TYR A 191 -17.88 -13.09 -3.19
C TYR A 191 -19.32 -12.92 -3.65
N ILE A 192 -20.25 -12.72 -2.72
CA ILE A 192 -21.68 -12.49 -3.05
C ILE A 192 -21.83 -11.25 -3.91
N ASP A 193 -21.18 -10.13 -3.56
CA ASP A 193 -21.30 -8.87 -4.31
C ASP A 193 -20.76 -8.97 -5.74
N THR A 194 -19.81 -9.87 -5.99
CA THR A 194 -19.23 -10.08 -7.34
C THR A 194 -19.94 -11.14 -8.17
N HIS A 195 -20.75 -12.01 -7.54
CA HIS A 195 -21.43 -13.14 -8.20
C HIS A 195 -22.95 -13.14 -7.94
N PHE A 196 -23.52 -12.01 -7.53
CA PHE A 196 -24.94 -11.92 -7.13
C PHE A 196 -25.93 -12.27 -8.25
N ASP A 197 -25.51 -12.20 -9.49
CA ASP A 197 -26.26 -12.54 -10.70
C ASP A 197 -26.06 -13.99 -11.17
N GLU A 198 -25.19 -14.75 -10.49
CA GLU A 198 -24.91 -16.15 -10.77
C GLU A 198 -25.69 -17.08 -9.84
N GLN A 199 -25.99 -18.30 -10.32
CA GLN A 199 -26.51 -19.36 -9.45
C GLN A 199 -25.33 -20.07 -8.77
N PHE A 200 -25.18 -19.87 -7.48
CA PHE A 200 -24.14 -20.56 -6.67
C PHE A 200 -24.77 -21.41 -5.55
N THR A 201 -24.04 -22.39 -5.11
CA THR A 201 -24.44 -23.32 -4.05
C THR A 201 -23.47 -23.20 -2.86
N LEU A 202 -23.80 -23.87 -1.73
CA LEU A 202 -22.90 -23.93 -0.56
C LEU A 202 -21.61 -24.73 -0.83
N GLN A 203 -21.43 -25.28 -2.02
CA GLN A 203 -20.23 -26.02 -2.42
C GLN A 203 -19.27 -25.18 -3.26
N ASP A 204 -19.71 -24.04 -3.73
CA ASP A 204 -18.91 -23.06 -4.45
C ASP A 204 -18.22 -22.10 -3.46
#